data_b912f8cb5c88ada820508195887e6b20
#
_entry.id   b912f8cb5c88ada820508195887e6b20
#
_cell.length_a   1.000
_cell.length_b   1.000
_cell.length_c   1.000
_cell.angle_alpha   90.00
_cell.angle_beta   90.00
_cell.angle_gamma   90.00
#
_symmetry.space_group_name_H-M   'P 1'
#
loop_
_entity.id
_entity.type
_entity.pdbx_description
1 polymer ?
#
loop_
_entity_poly.entity_id
_entity_poly.type
_entity_poly.pdbx_seq_one_letter_code
_entity_poly.pdbx_strand_id
1 'polypeptide(L)'
;MFMGLTVSVRGVRVLANFSAPQSNRPPTAGPAHHAVYPMHLGARSARIQSHLVNAKSIVRYLWRDWVRPLAIPFLLIASAKSALADINYVPSGSMQPTILCGDAVFINKLAYDLRVPFTTARLAHWAEPARGDVVVCFAPDDGTRLVKRIVAQPGDTIELRRDILWLNGKPAAYTALPATIDGARDLEPTERHAAVFAREQLGTRAHAMMALPTRPALRDFDPTVVPAGHYFMMGDNRDNSRDSRFFGFIPRAEIIGEAKIVVVSANLAHWLRPRFNRFFTALD
;
A
#
# COMPACT_ATOMS: atom_id res chain seq x y z
N MET A 1 -43.09 9.70 0.37
CA MET A 1 -42.63 8.55 -0.42
C MET A 1 -41.47 7.94 0.34
N PHE A 2 -41.74 7.02 1.27
CA PHE A 2 -40.74 6.39 2.12
C PHE A 2 -40.41 5.01 1.54
N MET A 3 -39.15 4.82 1.21
CA MET A 3 -38.61 3.56 0.71
C MET A 3 -38.21 2.72 1.92
N GLY A 4 -38.92 1.62 2.16
CA GLY A 4 -38.61 0.63 3.23
C GLY A 4 -37.51 -0.32 2.76
N LEU A 5 -36.44 -0.37 3.52
CA LEU A 5 -35.34 -1.32 3.33
C LEU A 5 -35.71 -2.64 4.00
N THR A 6 -35.87 -3.70 3.21
CA THR A 6 -36.15 -5.04 3.74
C THR A 6 -34.85 -5.81 3.87
N VAL A 7 -34.41 -6.05 5.11
CA VAL A 7 -33.30 -6.98 5.41
C VAL A 7 -33.89 -8.32 5.78
N SER A 8 -33.68 -9.34 4.93
CA SER A 8 -34.08 -10.71 5.17
C SER A 8 -33.01 -11.44 5.96
N VAL A 9 -33.27 -11.77 7.21
CA VAL A 9 -32.48 -12.70 8.00
C VAL A 9 -33.30 -14.00 8.14
N ARG A 10 -32.72 -15.10 7.68
CA ARG A 10 -33.34 -16.44 7.72
C ARG A 10 -33.81 -16.81 9.13
N GLY A 11 -35.11 -17.05 9.28
CA GLY A 11 -35.57 -17.95 10.29
C GLY A 11 -36.55 -17.46 11.36
N VAL A 12 -37.06 -16.21 11.32
CA VAL A 12 -38.17 -15.84 12.23
C VAL A 12 -39.18 -14.97 11.46
N ARG A 13 -40.32 -15.55 11.10
CA ARG A 13 -41.49 -14.78 10.66
C ARG A 13 -42.30 -14.43 11.92
N VAL A 14 -42.34 -13.17 12.28
CA VAL A 14 -43.33 -12.63 13.22
C VAL A 14 -44.42 -11.98 12.38
N LEU A 15 -45.56 -12.66 12.28
CA LEU A 15 -46.81 -12.08 11.75
C LEU A 15 -47.53 -11.39 12.92
N ALA A 16 -47.49 -10.06 12.92
CA ALA A 16 -48.35 -9.26 13.78
C ALA A 16 -49.67 -8.97 13.02
N ASN A 17 -50.73 -9.74 13.33
CA ASN A 17 -52.07 -9.42 12.87
C ASN A 17 -52.66 -8.34 13.79
N PHE A 18 -52.81 -7.13 13.28
CA PHE A 18 -53.65 -6.12 13.90
C PHE A 18 -55.05 -6.22 13.28
N SER A 19 -56.00 -6.78 14.04
CA SER A 19 -57.41 -6.70 13.73
C SER A 19 -58.03 -5.48 14.41
N ALA A 20 -58.62 -4.62 13.64
CA ALA A 20 -59.39 -3.46 14.13
C ALA A 20 -60.68 -3.89 14.87
N PRO A 21 -61.12 -3.16 15.89
CA PRO A 21 -62.36 -3.50 16.59
C PRO A 21 -63.57 -3.01 15.80
N GLN A 22 -64.51 -3.94 15.55
CA GLN A 22 -65.87 -3.63 15.06
C GLN A 22 -66.74 -3.07 16.15
N SER A 23 -67.39 -1.97 15.85
CA SER A 23 -68.47 -1.37 16.66
C SER A 23 -69.71 -2.26 16.68
N ASN A 24 -70.23 -2.62 17.87
CA ASN A 24 -71.55 -3.17 18.02
C ASN A 24 -72.39 -2.38 19.06
N ARG A 25 -73.57 -1.99 18.61
CA ARG A 25 -74.64 -1.30 19.37
C ARG A 25 -75.18 -2.17 20.50
N PRO A 26 -75.70 -1.53 21.55
CA PRO A 26 -76.23 -2.27 22.70
C PRO A 26 -77.65 -2.83 22.46
N PRO A 27 -78.00 -3.99 23.03
CA PRO A 27 -79.38 -4.42 23.21
C PRO A 27 -79.88 -4.08 24.63
N THR A 28 -81.19 -3.85 24.69
CA THR A 28 -82.09 -3.39 25.72
C THR A 28 -82.11 -4.26 26.96
N ALA A 29 -82.52 -3.63 28.08
CA ALA A 29 -82.62 -4.11 29.44
C ALA A 29 -83.68 -5.24 29.66
N GLY A 30 -83.32 -6.19 30.51
CA GLY A 30 -84.24 -7.17 31.19
C GLY A 30 -83.72 -7.48 32.60
N PRO A 31 -84.52 -7.86 33.56
CA PRO A 31 -84.33 -7.65 34.98
C PRO A 31 -83.38 -8.66 35.69
N ALA A 32 -82.87 -8.20 36.81
CA ALA A 32 -81.87 -8.76 37.65
C ALA A 32 -82.15 -10.14 38.26
N HIS A 33 -81.14 -11.02 38.14
CA HIS A 33 -80.95 -12.11 39.09
C HIS A 33 -79.51 -12.07 39.60
N HIS A 34 -79.41 -11.90 40.95
CA HIS A 34 -78.09 -11.91 41.63
C HIS A 34 -77.50 -13.34 41.59
N ALA A 35 -76.48 -13.54 40.78
CA ALA A 35 -75.61 -14.70 40.87
C ALA A 35 -74.22 -14.20 41.29
N VAL A 36 -73.85 -14.52 42.50
CA VAL A 36 -72.50 -14.28 43.03
C VAL A 36 -71.57 -15.32 42.41
N TYR A 37 -70.76 -14.93 41.46
CA TYR A 37 -69.66 -15.74 40.95
C TYR A 37 -68.35 -15.38 41.67
N PRO A 38 -67.64 -16.38 42.22
CA PRO A 38 -66.30 -16.10 42.78
C PRO A 38 -65.33 -15.73 41.68
N MET A 39 -64.75 -14.55 41.80
CA MET A 39 -63.73 -14.04 40.96
C MET A 39 -62.43 -14.81 41.23
N HIS A 40 -62.18 -15.88 40.43
CA HIS A 40 -60.84 -16.45 40.36
C HIS A 40 -59.95 -15.52 39.55
N LEU A 41 -59.25 -14.64 40.22
CA LEU A 41 -58.12 -13.92 39.68
C LEU A 41 -56.97 -14.93 39.38
N GLY A 42 -57.08 -15.60 38.25
CA GLY A 42 -55.97 -16.33 37.68
C GLY A 42 -54.93 -15.31 37.12
N ALA A 43 -54.05 -14.90 37.99
CA ALA A 43 -52.87 -14.18 37.55
C ALA A 43 -52.04 -15.08 36.62
N ARG A 44 -52.33 -15.06 35.32
CA ARG A 44 -51.40 -15.55 34.32
C ARG A 44 -50.19 -14.61 34.33
N SER A 45 -49.21 -14.91 35.19
CA SER A 45 -47.88 -14.34 35.07
C SER A 45 -47.32 -14.78 33.74
N ALA A 46 -47.45 -13.93 32.73
CA ALA A 46 -46.70 -14.07 31.51
C ALA A 46 -45.19 -14.02 31.90
N ARG A 47 -44.58 -15.18 32.05
CA ARG A 47 -43.14 -15.33 32.26
C ARG A 47 -42.51 -14.86 30.97
N ILE A 48 -42.14 -13.58 30.91
CA ILE A 48 -41.30 -13.04 29.91
C ILE A 48 -39.95 -13.75 30.11
N GLN A 49 -39.75 -14.85 29.38
CA GLN A 49 -38.45 -15.49 29.26
C GLN A 49 -37.56 -14.49 28.50
N SER A 50 -36.91 -13.62 29.23
CA SER A 50 -35.81 -12.84 28.70
C SER A 50 -34.74 -13.84 28.23
N HIS A 51 -34.70 -14.12 26.94
CA HIS A 51 -33.58 -14.79 26.31
C HIS A 51 -32.36 -13.84 26.45
N LEU A 52 -31.70 -13.92 27.60
CA LEU A 52 -30.37 -13.39 27.76
C LEU A 52 -29.53 -14.15 26.76
N VAL A 53 -29.33 -13.54 25.60
CA VAL A 53 -28.40 -14.05 24.59
C VAL A 53 -27.05 -14.11 25.27
N ASN A 54 -26.63 -15.34 25.59
CA ASN A 54 -25.39 -15.55 26.34
C ASN A 54 -24.23 -15.02 25.49
N ALA A 55 -23.51 -14.01 25.97
CA ALA A 55 -22.39 -13.40 25.28
C ALA A 55 -21.40 -14.46 24.76
N LYS A 56 -21.24 -15.57 25.49
CA LYS A 56 -20.41 -16.72 25.06
C LYS A 56 -20.98 -17.43 23.81
N SER A 57 -22.30 -17.45 23.60
CA SER A 57 -22.87 -18.04 22.38
C SER A 57 -22.73 -17.14 21.17
N ILE A 58 -22.81 -15.82 21.34
CA ILE A 58 -22.57 -14.85 20.28
C ILE A 58 -21.09 -14.92 19.84
N VAL A 59 -20.15 -14.91 20.80
CA VAL A 59 -18.73 -15.02 20.50
C VAL A 59 -18.41 -16.32 19.77
N ARG A 60 -18.99 -17.44 20.21
CA ARG A 60 -18.80 -18.76 19.56
C ARG A 60 -19.38 -18.80 18.15
N TYR A 61 -20.55 -18.19 17.92
CA TYR A 61 -21.17 -18.05 16.61
C TYR A 61 -20.29 -17.20 15.68
N LEU A 62 -19.88 -16.00 16.11
CA LEU A 62 -19.00 -15.11 15.34
C LEU A 62 -17.67 -15.80 15.01
N TRP A 63 -17.08 -16.50 15.97
CA TRP A 63 -15.83 -17.22 15.76
C TRP A 63 -15.97 -18.36 14.73
N ARG A 64 -17.00 -19.20 14.87
CA ARG A 64 -17.17 -20.38 14.03
C ARG A 64 -17.64 -20.04 12.62
N ASP A 65 -18.59 -19.11 12.50
CA ASP A 65 -19.31 -18.88 11.25
C ASP A 65 -18.73 -17.73 10.43
N TRP A 66 -17.93 -16.82 11.05
CA TRP A 66 -17.33 -15.70 10.38
C TRP A 66 -15.80 -15.69 10.47
N VAL A 67 -15.24 -15.74 11.67
CA VAL A 67 -13.79 -15.55 11.85
C VAL A 67 -13.02 -16.73 11.26
N ARG A 68 -13.36 -17.96 11.63
CA ARG A 68 -12.66 -19.18 11.18
C ARG A 68 -12.69 -19.39 9.65
N PRO A 69 -13.84 -19.26 8.95
CA PRO A 69 -13.87 -19.42 7.49
C PRO A 69 -13.10 -18.32 6.74
N LEU A 70 -13.00 -17.10 7.31
CA LEU A 70 -12.26 -15.99 6.72
C LEU A 70 -10.79 -15.97 7.10
N ALA A 71 -10.40 -16.56 8.23
CA ALA A 71 -9.02 -16.55 8.72
C ALA A 71 -8.06 -17.31 7.78
N ILE A 72 -8.45 -18.45 7.24
CA ILE A 72 -7.61 -19.25 6.34
C ILE A 72 -7.32 -18.51 5.03
N PRO A 73 -8.32 -18.06 4.24
CA PRO A 73 -8.05 -17.29 3.03
C PRO A 73 -7.31 -15.98 3.31
N PHE A 74 -7.62 -15.29 4.41
CA PHE A 74 -6.89 -14.10 4.81
C PHE A 74 -5.40 -14.41 5.08
N LEU A 75 -5.10 -15.47 5.83
CA LEU A 75 -3.72 -15.88 6.11
C LEU A 75 -2.98 -16.27 4.83
N LEU A 76 -3.62 -16.99 3.91
CA LEU A 76 -3.02 -17.37 2.62
C LEU A 76 -2.70 -16.12 1.77
N ILE A 77 -3.65 -15.19 1.65
CA ILE A 77 -3.46 -13.93 0.91
C ILE A 77 -2.36 -13.08 1.56
N ALA A 78 -2.37 -12.96 2.88
CA ALA A 78 -1.36 -12.21 3.62
C ALA A 78 0.04 -12.83 3.47
N SER A 79 0.14 -14.15 3.52
CA SER A 79 1.40 -14.87 3.31
C SER A 79 1.92 -14.71 1.87
N ALA A 80 1.03 -14.86 0.87
CA ALA A 80 1.36 -14.63 -0.52
C ALA A 80 1.84 -13.18 -0.75
N LYS A 81 1.10 -12.19 -0.26
CA LYS A 81 1.51 -10.79 -0.33
C LYS A 81 2.86 -10.55 0.37
N SER A 82 3.08 -11.17 1.51
CA SER A 82 4.35 -11.03 2.24
C SER A 82 5.55 -11.59 1.48
N ALA A 83 5.41 -12.73 0.80
CA ALA A 83 6.51 -13.45 0.18
C ALA A 83 6.69 -13.18 -1.31
N LEU A 84 5.60 -12.92 -2.07
CA LEU A 84 5.65 -12.93 -3.53
C LEU A 84 5.65 -11.54 -4.14
N ALA A 85 4.75 -10.67 -3.69
CA ALA A 85 4.54 -9.36 -4.31
C ALA A 85 4.00 -8.34 -3.31
N ASP A 86 4.21 -7.06 -3.62
CA ASP A 86 3.64 -5.95 -2.87
C ASP A 86 3.29 -4.78 -3.79
N ILE A 87 2.48 -3.86 -3.29
CA ILE A 87 2.23 -2.57 -3.93
C ILE A 87 2.60 -1.49 -2.92
N ASN A 88 3.56 -0.65 -3.29
CA ASN A 88 4.00 0.46 -2.45
C ASN A 88 3.56 1.78 -3.04
N TYR A 89 2.96 2.58 -2.20
CA TYR A 89 2.71 3.99 -2.46
C TYR A 89 4.01 4.79 -2.27
N VAL A 90 4.27 5.73 -3.19
CA VAL A 90 5.49 6.57 -3.20
C VAL A 90 5.13 7.99 -2.76
N PRO A 91 5.50 8.39 -1.52
CA PRO A 91 5.14 9.70 -0.98
C PRO A 91 6.15 10.81 -1.32
N SER A 92 7.34 10.45 -1.82
CA SER A 92 8.45 11.40 -2.03
C SER A 92 8.91 11.46 -3.47
N GLY A 93 9.52 12.61 -3.84
CA GLY A 93 10.04 12.85 -5.20
C GLY A 93 11.46 12.36 -5.44
N SER A 94 12.03 11.49 -4.58
CA SER A 94 13.44 11.08 -4.69
C SER A 94 13.76 10.25 -5.93
N MET A 95 12.76 9.66 -6.58
CA MET A 95 12.88 8.87 -7.81
C MET A 95 12.32 9.58 -9.06
N GLN A 96 11.97 10.86 -8.96
CA GLN A 96 11.61 11.66 -10.13
C GLN A 96 12.83 11.76 -11.08
N PRO A 97 12.61 11.73 -12.39
CA PRO A 97 11.34 11.73 -13.11
C PRO A 97 10.75 10.34 -13.32
N THR A 98 11.45 9.26 -12.97
CA THR A 98 11.03 7.87 -13.23
C THR A 98 9.76 7.51 -12.43
N ILE A 99 9.76 7.79 -11.12
CA ILE A 99 8.61 7.57 -10.23
C ILE A 99 8.21 8.90 -9.61
N LEU A 100 6.92 9.26 -9.70
CA LEU A 100 6.39 10.51 -9.18
C LEU A 100 5.75 10.32 -7.80
N CYS A 101 5.66 11.42 -7.03
CA CYS A 101 4.83 11.43 -5.83
C CYS A 101 3.39 11.06 -6.18
N GLY A 102 2.82 10.09 -5.47
CA GLY A 102 1.47 9.60 -5.72
C GLY A 102 1.40 8.42 -6.69
N ASP A 103 2.54 7.90 -7.15
CA ASP A 103 2.59 6.61 -7.84
C ASP A 103 2.46 5.46 -6.83
N ALA A 104 1.74 4.43 -7.22
CA ALA A 104 1.73 3.14 -6.55
C ALA A 104 2.48 2.13 -7.42
N VAL A 105 3.59 1.61 -6.93
CA VAL A 105 4.50 0.72 -7.68
C VAL A 105 4.33 -0.72 -7.25
N PHE A 106 4.27 -1.62 -8.23
CA PHE A 106 4.30 -3.06 -8.04
C PHE A 106 5.73 -3.52 -7.78
N ILE A 107 5.90 -4.30 -6.71
CA ILE A 107 7.18 -4.85 -6.28
C ILE A 107 7.15 -6.36 -6.47
N ASN A 108 8.02 -6.86 -7.31
CA ASN A 108 8.30 -8.29 -7.45
C ASN A 108 9.31 -8.71 -6.38
N LYS A 109 8.83 -9.35 -5.31
CA LYS A 109 9.71 -9.87 -4.24
C LYS A 109 10.43 -11.15 -4.67
N LEU A 110 9.90 -11.83 -5.68
CA LEU A 110 10.53 -13.00 -6.29
C LEU A 110 11.59 -12.66 -7.33
N ALA A 111 11.92 -11.38 -7.53
CA ALA A 111 12.94 -11.01 -8.53
C ALA A 111 14.28 -11.69 -8.27
N TYR A 112 14.65 -11.88 -7.01
CA TYR A 112 15.97 -12.34 -6.61
C TYR A 112 15.97 -13.58 -5.70
N ASP A 113 14.99 -13.67 -4.80
CA ASP A 113 14.91 -14.73 -3.77
C ASP A 113 13.47 -15.01 -3.37
N LEU A 114 13.24 -16.15 -2.70
CA LEU A 114 12.02 -16.46 -1.98
C LEU A 114 12.27 -16.33 -0.49
N ARG A 115 11.44 -15.56 0.20
CA ARG A 115 11.52 -15.35 1.64
C ARG A 115 10.41 -16.06 2.39
N VAL A 116 10.70 -16.45 3.62
CA VAL A 116 9.66 -16.94 4.54
C VAL A 116 8.69 -15.79 4.80
N PRO A 117 7.37 -16.00 4.63
CA PRO A 117 6.37 -14.97 4.92
C PRO A 117 6.59 -14.33 6.30
N PHE A 118 6.42 -13.02 6.39
CA PHE A 118 6.57 -12.21 7.62
C PHE A 118 7.96 -12.19 8.24
N THR A 119 8.98 -12.67 7.55
CA THR A 119 10.38 -12.66 8.01
C THR A 119 11.34 -12.14 6.97
N THR A 120 12.59 -11.91 7.35
CA THR A 120 13.69 -11.59 6.43
C THR A 120 14.48 -12.83 6.00
N ALA A 121 14.16 -14.01 6.54
CA ALA A 121 14.83 -15.27 6.22
C ALA A 121 14.55 -15.70 4.77
N ARG A 122 15.59 -16.12 4.06
CA ARG A 122 15.51 -16.56 2.65
C ARG A 122 15.41 -18.09 2.60
N LEU A 123 14.48 -18.59 1.80
CA LEU A 123 14.31 -20.02 1.53
C LEU A 123 15.10 -20.46 0.30
N ALA A 124 15.14 -19.63 -0.72
CA ALA A 124 15.83 -19.92 -1.96
C ALA A 124 16.35 -18.60 -2.58
N HIS A 125 17.42 -18.72 -3.35
CA HIS A 125 18.07 -17.62 -4.06
C HIS A 125 18.38 -18.05 -5.48
N TRP A 126 18.11 -17.19 -6.48
CA TRP A 126 18.31 -17.50 -7.90
C TRP A 126 18.87 -16.34 -8.72
N ALA A 127 18.87 -15.12 -8.22
CA ALA A 127 19.42 -13.97 -8.92
C ALA A 127 19.98 -12.90 -7.97
N GLU A 128 20.96 -12.17 -8.45
CA GLU A 128 21.48 -10.98 -7.77
C GLU A 128 20.89 -9.70 -8.40
N PRO A 129 20.63 -8.67 -7.57
CA PRO A 129 20.23 -7.37 -8.06
C PRO A 129 21.26 -6.80 -9.05
N ALA A 130 20.77 -6.31 -10.18
CA ALA A 130 21.62 -5.80 -11.26
C ALA A 130 21.70 -4.28 -11.24
N ARG A 131 22.77 -3.74 -11.82
CA ARG A 131 22.92 -2.30 -12.03
C ARG A 131 21.79 -1.79 -12.92
N GLY A 132 21.15 -0.69 -12.51
CA GLY A 132 19.98 -0.13 -13.14
C GLY A 132 18.65 -0.62 -12.59
N ASP A 133 18.60 -1.71 -11.80
CA ASP A 133 17.35 -2.15 -11.16
C ASP A 133 16.83 -1.08 -10.19
N VAL A 134 15.54 -0.81 -10.26
CA VAL A 134 14.86 -0.02 -9.23
C VAL A 134 14.40 -0.99 -8.14
N VAL A 135 14.89 -0.81 -6.93
CA VAL A 135 14.65 -1.75 -5.83
C VAL A 135 14.00 -1.08 -4.64
N VAL A 136 13.27 -1.89 -3.89
CA VAL A 136 12.80 -1.53 -2.54
C VAL A 136 13.76 -2.14 -1.54
N CYS A 137 14.25 -1.31 -0.61
CA CYS A 137 15.19 -1.71 0.41
C CYS A 137 14.92 -1.00 1.73
N PHE A 138 15.58 -1.44 2.80
CA PHE A 138 15.64 -0.70 4.06
C PHE A 138 16.94 0.07 4.15
N ALA A 139 16.87 1.32 4.63
CA ALA A 139 18.05 2.11 4.93
C ALA A 139 18.80 1.51 6.13
N PRO A 140 20.15 1.40 6.08
CA PRO A 140 20.91 0.70 7.11
C PRO A 140 21.00 1.48 8.43
N ASP A 141 20.76 2.78 8.42
CA ASP A 141 20.91 3.67 9.57
C ASP A 141 19.63 3.80 10.42
N ASP A 142 18.44 3.81 9.80
CA ASP A 142 17.18 4.03 10.50
C ASP A 142 16.08 3.02 10.17
N GLY A 143 16.34 2.06 9.28
CA GLY A 143 15.38 1.06 8.84
C GLY A 143 14.23 1.61 7.98
N THR A 144 14.33 2.86 7.52
CA THR A 144 13.32 3.46 6.63
C THR A 144 13.23 2.69 5.31
N ARG A 145 12.02 2.38 4.90
CA ARG A 145 11.77 1.72 3.60
C ARG A 145 11.92 2.71 2.47
N LEU A 146 12.83 2.43 1.54
CA LEU A 146 13.20 3.28 0.43
C LEU A 146 12.95 2.60 -0.91
N VAL A 147 12.72 3.42 -1.94
CA VAL A 147 12.79 3.02 -3.35
C VAL A 147 13.98 3.76 -3.96
N LYS A 148 14.95 3.03 -4.50
CA LYS A 148 16.18 3.59 -5.09
C LYS A 148 16.62 2.74 -6.27
N ARG A 149 17.50 3.32 -7.10
CA ARG A 149 18.14 2.62 -8.23
C ARG A 149 19.52 2.11 -7.83
N ILE A 150 19.83 0.87 -8.18
CA ILE A 150 21.17 0.31 -8.04
C ILE A 150 22.08 0.96 -9.07
N VAL A 151 23.09 1.67 -8.59
CA VAL A 151 24.07 2.36 -9.42
C VAL A 151 25.36 1.57 -9.51
N ALA A 152 25.80 0.98 -8.39
CA ALA A 152 26.99 0.14 -8.38
C ALA A 152 26.76 -1.15 -7.58
N GLN A 153 27.41 -2.22 -8.03
CA GLN A 153 27.35 -3.59 -7.51
C GLN A 153 28.61 -3.94 -6.70
N PRO A 154 28.60 -5.05 -5.93
CA PRO A 154 29.79 -5.50 -5.22
C PRO A 154 31.03 -5.56 -6.13
N GLY A 155 32.14 -4.96 -5.68
CA GLY A 155 33.40 -4.89 -6.41
C GLY A 155 33.55 -3.72 -7.39
N ASP A 156 32.46 -2.98 -7.70
CA ASP A 156 32.57 -1.76 -8.49
C ASP A 156 33.28 -0.65 -7.71
N THR A 157 34.02 0.19 -8.40
CA THR A 157 34.50 1.48 -7.90
C THR A 157 33.56 2.58 -8.36
N ILE A 158 32.96 3.31 -7.44
CA ILE A 158 32.05 4.42 -7.72
C ILE A 158 32.63 5.74 -7.23
N GLU A 159 32.42 6.78 -7.98
CA GLU A 159 32.88 8.13 -7.69
C GLU A 159 31.91 9.14 -8.29
N LEU A 160 31.77 10.31 -7.69
CA LEU A 160 30.97 11.42 -8.22
C LEU A 160 31.88 12.64 -8.35
N ARG A 161 31.97 13.21 -9.55
CA ARG A 161 32.75 14.45 -9.85
C ARG A 161 31.83 15.46 -10.51
N ARG A 162 31.48 16.52 -9.80
CA ARG A 162 30.61 17.59 -10.31
C ARG A 162 29.33 17.05 -10.95
N ASP A 163 28.59 16.20 -10.21
CA ASP A 163 27.37 15.50 -10.63
C ASP A 163 27.56 14.44 -11.74
N ILE A 164 28.78 14.26 -12.27
CA ILE A 164 29.09 13.18 -13.22
C ILE A 164 29.46 11.93 -12.44
N LEU A 165 28.66 10.86 -12.64
CA LEU A 165 28.96 9.57 -12.08
C LEU A 165 30.10 8.89 -12.83
N TRP A 166 31.05 8.34 -12.07
CA TRP A 166 32.15 7.52 -12.61
C TRP A 166 32.02 6.10 -12.05
N LEU A 167 32.07 5.13 -12.94
CA LEU A 167 32.01 3.70 -12.60
C LEU A 167 33.27 3.01 -13.15
N ASN A 168 34.02 2.37 -12.27
CA ASN A 168 35.26 1.66 -12.64
C ASN A 168 36.21 2.52 -13.46
N GLY A 169 36.39 3.79 -13.07
CA GLY A 169 37.24 4.77 -13.71
C GLY A 169 36.73 5.36 -15.03
N LYS A 170 35.47 5.06 -15.42
CA LYS A 170 34.85 5.60 -16.63
C LYS A 170 33.64 6.45 -16.30
N PRO A 171 33.52 7.67 -16.91
CA PRO A 171 32.34 8.49 -16.71
C PRO A 171 31.09 7.81 -17.35
N ALA A 172 29.96 7.92 -16.70
CA ALA A 172 28.67 7.58 -17.29
C ALA A 172 28.35 8.51 -18.46
N ALA A 173 27.70 8.01 -19.49
CA ALA A 173 27.24 8.84 -20.60
C ALA A 173 25.88 9.45 -20.28
N TYR A 174 25.72 10.73 -20.65
CA TYR A 174 24.49 11.49 -20.46
C TYR A 174 23.97 12.02 -21.79
N THR A 175 22.64 11.89 -21.98
CA THR A 175 21.95 12.54 -23.12
C THR A 175 20.87 13.44 -22.55
N ALA A 176 20.84 14.69 -22.92
CA ALA A 176 19.86 15.66 -22.45
C ALA A 176 18.42 15.22 -22.79
N LEU A 177 17.52 15.39 -21.86
CA LEU A 177 16.08 15.17 -22.03
C LEU A 177 15.34 16.51 -21.98
N PRO A 178 14.19 16.64 -22.68
CA PRO A 178 13.41 17.87 -22.68
C PRO A 178 12.75 18.10 -21.31
N ALA A 179 12.61 19.36 -20.91
CA ALA A 179 11.93 19.77 -19.67
C ALA A 179 10.40 19.50 -19.68
N THR A 180 9.86 18.92 -20.75
CA THR A 180 8.44 18.52 -20.88
C THR A 180 8.15 17.15 -20.29
N ILE A 181 9.15 16.47 -19.78
CA ILE A 181 9.01 15.17 -19.09
C ILE A 181 8.04 15.29 -17.90
N ASP A 182 7.25 14.25 -17.63
CA ASP A 182 6.20 14.27 -16.61
C ASP A 182 6.70 14.70 -15.22
N GLY A 183 7.92 14.30 -14.84
CA GLY A 183 8.54 14.70 -13.58
C GLY A 183 8.73 16.19 -13.39
N ALA A 184 8.83 16.96 -14.48
CA ALA A 184 8.98 18.42 -14.41
C ALA A 184 7.68 19.13 -13.99
N ARG A 185 6.52 18.52 -14.24
CA ARG A 185 5.21 19.13 -13.97
C ARG A 185 4.91 19.27 -12.48
N ASP A 186 5.49 18.41 -11.66
CA ASP A 186 5.29 18.39 -10.20
C ASP A 186 6.29 19.30 -9.47
N LEU A 187 7.23 19.93 -10.19
CA LEU A 187 8.18 20.89 -9.62
C LEU A 187 7.55 22.30 -9.50
N GLU A 188 7.98 23.01 -8.48
CA GLU A 188 7.69 24.43 -8.36
C GLU A 188 8.21 25.20 -9.59
N PRO A 189 7.56 26.28 -10.05
CA PRO A 189 7.93 27.00 -11.26
C PRO A 189 9.41 27.43 -11.29
N THR A 190 9.95 27.89 -10.18
CA THR A 190 11.37 28.31 -10.03
C THR A 190 12.34 27.16 -10.19
N GLU A 191 12.03 26.02 -9.58
CA GLU A 191 12.85 24.80 -9.71
C GLU A 191 12.77 24.20 -11.11
N ARG A 192 11.57 24.21 -11.71
CA ARG A 192 11.35 23.67 -13.05
C ARG A 192 12.22 24.33 -14.11
N HIS A 193 12.42 25.66 -14.04
CA HIS A 193 13.28 26.39 -14.98
C HIS A 193 14.76 26.06 -14.81
N ALA A 194 15.18 25.72 -13.60
CA ALA A 194 16.57 25.39 -13.31
C ALA A 194 16.85 23.88 -13.41
N ALA A 195 15.82 23.04 -13.44
CA ALA A 195 15.96 21.59 -13.46
C ALA A 195 16.66 21.11 -14.73
N VAL A 196 17.62 20.21 -14.55
CA VAL A 196 18.33 19.53 -15.64
C VAL A 196 17.82 18.10 -15.71
N PHE A 197 17.35 17.68 -16.87
CA PHE A 197 16.90 16.31 -17.14
C PHE A 197 17.85 15.66 -18.12
N ALA A 198 18.28 14.45 -17.79
CA ALA A 198 19.17 13.67 -18.64
C ALA A 198 18.80 12.19 -18.61
N ARG A 199 19.17 11.49 -19.67
CA ARG A 199 19.24 10.04 -19.70
C ARG A 199 20.66 9.63 -19.33
N GLU A 200 20.82 8.93 -18.22
CA GLU A 200 22.08 8.40 -17.75
C GLU A 200 22.24 6.94 -18.18
N GLN A 201 23.40 6.59 -18.69
CA GLN A 201 23.75 5.23 -19.10
C GLN A 201 24.50 4.51 -17.97
N LEU A 202 23.89 3.47 -17.41
CA LEU A 202 24.49 2.59 -16.40
C LEU A 202 24.81 1.21 -17.00
N GLY A 203 26.01 1.08 -17.58
CA GLY A 203 26.36 -0.13 -18.31
C GLY A 203 25.49 -0.29 -19.57
N THR A 204 24.70 -1.37 -19.64
CA THR A 204 23.79 -1.63 -20.76
C THR A 204 22.40 -0.99 -20.59
N ARG A 205 22.06 -0.48 -19.42
CA ARG A 205 20.76 0.14 -19.14
C ARG A 205 20.86 1.65 -19.11
N ALA A 206 19.83 2.31 -19.59
CA ALA A 206 19.70 3.76 -19.56
C ALA A 206 18.42 4.14 -18.84
N HIS A 207 18.43 5.18 -18.03
CA HIS A 207 17.27 5.68 -17.30
C HIS A 207 17.22 7.20 -17.29
N ALA A 208 16.07 7.77 -17.06
CA ALA A 208 15.92 9.20 -16.86
C ALA A 208 16.36 9.59 -15.44
N MET A 209 17.10 10.67 -15.33
CA MET A 209 17.48 11.29 -14.06
C MET A 209 17.22 12.79 -14.11
N MET A 210 17.16 13.43 -12.96
CA MET A 210 17.11 14.87 -12.85
C MET A 210 18.03 15.40 -11.75
N ALA A 211 18.51 16.62 -11.97
CA ALA A 211 19.23 17.42 -11.00
C ALA A 211 18.52 18.77 -10.81
N LEU A 212 18.58 19.30 -9.60
CA LEU A 212 18.02 20.59 -9.19
C LEU A 212 19.15 21.49 -8.71
N PRO A 213 19.89 22.19 -9.61
CA PRO A 213 21.09 22.95 -9.26
C PRO A 213 20.90 24.01 -8.18
N THR A 214 19.66 24.43 -7.96
CA THR A 214 19.27 25.40 -6.91
C THR A 214 19.24 24.79 -5.50
N ARG A 215 19.25 23.45 -5.39
CA ARG A 215 19.25 22.76 -4.10
C ARG A 215 20.67 22.41 -3.64
N PRO A 216 20.96 22.51 -2.34
CA PRO A 216 22.21 21.97 -1.80
C PRO A 216 22.19 20.44 -1.91
N ALA A 217 23.24 19.86 -2.49
CA ALA A 217 23.36 18.42 -2.68
C ALA A 217 24.82 17.98 -2.65
N LEU A 218 25.05 16.70 -2.37
CA LEU A 218 26.38 16.09 -2.46
C LEU A 218 26.68 15.80 -3.94
N ARG A 219 27.61 16.58 -4.54
CA ARG A 219 27.94 16.55 -5.98
C ARG A 219 29.30 15.94 -6.28
N ASP A 220 30.08 15.70 -5.22
CA ASP A 220 31.41 15.15 -5.29
C ASP A 220 31.63 14.16 -4.15
N PHE A 221 32.21 13.01 -4.44
CA PHE A 221 32.78 12.09 -3.45
C PHE A 221 33.90 11.26 -4.09
N ASP A 222 34.88 10.89 -3.27
CA ASP A 222 36.07 10.18 -3.71
C ASP A 222 35.79 8.75 -4.18
N PRO A 223 36.64 8.18 -5.03
CA PRO A 223 36.53 6.80 -5.48
C PRO A 223 36.38 5.85 -4.29
N THR A 224 35.29 5.09 -4.27
CA THR A 224 34.97 4.19 -3.20
C THR A 224 34.59 2.83 -3.78
N VAL A 225 35.20 1.74 -3.26
CA VAL A 225 34.89 0.39 -3.70
C VAL A 225 33.69 -0.15 -2.95
N VAL A 226 32.70 -0.67 -3.67
CA VAL A 226 31.53 -1.30 -3.09
C VAL A 226 31.93 -2.65 -2.45
N PRO A 227 31.71 -2.83 -1.14
CA PRO A 227 32.09 -4.07 -0.46
C PRO A 227 31.32 -5.29 -0.97
N ALA A 228 31.87 -6.48 -0.79
CA ALA A 228 31.19 -7.73 -1.08
C ALA A 228 29.83 -7.81 -0.35
N GLY A 229 28.79 -8.25 -1.05
CA GLY A 229 27.45 -8.36 -0.50
C GLY A 229 26.73 -7.04 -0.24
N HIS A 230 27.24 -5.91 -0.73
CA HIS A 230 26.65 -4.59 -0.60
C HIS A 230 26.41 -3.95 -1.96
N TYR A 231 25.50 -2.96 -1.99
CA TYR A 231 25.13 -2.21 -3.18
C TYR A 231 25.16 -0.71 -2.90
N PHE A 232 25.51 0.07 -3.92
CA PHE A 232 25.41 1.51 -3.88
C PHE A 232 24.19 1.95 -4.68
N MET A 233 23.29 2.66 -4.03
CA MET A 233 22.02 3.07 -4.61
C MET A 233 21.87 4.57 -4.60
N MET A 234 21.26 5.12 -5.65
CA MET A 234 20.94 6.55 -5.74
C MET A 234 19.48 6.75 -6.14
N GLY A 235 18.94 7.91 -5.79
CA GLY A 235 17.68 8.38 -6.36
C GLY A 235 17.89 8.93 -7.76
N ASP A 236 16.88 8.82 -8.61
CA ASP A 236 16.90 9.42 -9.94
C ASP A 236 16.78 10.95 -9.86
N ASN A 237 16.20 11.49 -8.77
CA ASN A 237 16.28 12.90 -8.41
C ASN A 237 17.52 13.13 -7.55
N ARG A 238 18.62 13.44 -8.20
CA ARG A 238 19.97 13.51 -7.60
C ARG A 238 20.08 14.49 -6.44
N ASP A 239 19.40 15.61 -6.51
CA ASP A 239 19.49 16.67 -5.51
C ASP A 239 18.36 16.65 -4.47
N ASN A 240 17.41 15.67 -4.59
CA ASN A 240 16.33 15.49 -3.64
C ASN A 240 16.20 14.03 -3.18
N SER A 241 17.33 13.39 -2.93
CA SER A 241 17.37 12.00 -2.52
C SER A 241 18.34 11.80 -1.36
N ARG A 242 17.82 11.23 -0.26
CA ARG A 242 18.64 10.62 0.78
C ARG A 242 18.93 9.18 0.37
N ASP A 243 20.15 8.88 0.00
CA ASP A 243 20.59 7.62 -0.57
C ASP A 243 21.99 7.24 -0.12
N SER A 244 22.64 6.28 -0.78
CA SER A 244 23.96 5.77 -0.38
C SER A 244 25.06 6.83 -0.28
N ARG A 245 24.89 7.98 -0.86
CA ARG A 245 25.79 9.12 -0.67
C ARG A 245 25.80 9.63 0.77
N PHE A 246 24.73 9.38 1.53
CA PHE A 246 24.55 9.88 2.90
C PHE A 246 24.67 8.79 3.96
N PHE A 247 24.08 7.62 3.73
CA PHE A 247 24.07 6.52 4.70
C PHE A 247 24.98 5.33 4.33
N GLY A 248 25.71 5.43 3.19
CA GLY A 248 26.63 4.39 2.77
C GLY A 248 25.98 3.22 2.03
N PHE A 249 26.66 2.09 2.05
CA PHE A 249 26.28 0.89 1.29
C PHE A 249 25.10 0.16 1.91
N ILE A 250 24.23 -0.38 1.05
CA ILE A 250 23.08 -1.20 1.48
C ILE A 250 23.43 -2.68 1.40
N PRO A 251 23.34 -3.42 2.52
CA PRO A 251 23.54 -4.86 2.50
C PRO A 251 22.53 -5.56 1.59
N ARG A 252 22.94 -6.61 0.89
CA ARG A 252 22.04 -7.43 0.05
C ARG A 252 20.82 -7.95 0.84
N ALA A 253 20.97 -8.16 2.13
CA ALA A 253 19.90 -8.61 3.01
C ALA A 253 18.73 -7.63 3.08
N GLU A 254 19.02 -6.32 2.99
CA GLU A 254 18.04 -5.24 3.10
C GLU A 254 17.26 -4.99 1.81
N ILE A 255 17.65 -5.58 0.67
CA ILE A 255 16.92 -5.47 -0.61
C ILE A 255 15.73 -6.42 -0.58
N ILE A 256 14.51 -5.88 -0.62
CA ILE A 256 13.25 -6.62 -0.50
C ILE A 256 12.81 -7.23 -1.83
N GLY A 257 12.94 -6.46 -2.92
CA GLY A 257 12.47 -6.86 -4.25
C GLY A 257 12.63 -5.73 -5.26
N GLU A 258 12.29 -6.02 -6.51
CA GLU A 258 12.41 -5.11 -7.65
C GLU A 258 11.08 -4.41 -7.92
N ALA A 259 11.11 -3.09 -8.05
CA ALA A 259 9.98 -2.29 -8.52
C ALA A 259 9.92 -2.35 -10.05
N LYS A 260 8.82 -2.88 -10.59
CA LYS A 260 8.70 -3.18 -12.03
C LYS A 260 7.77 -2.25 -12.79
N ILE A 261 6.67 -1.85 -12.17
CA ILE A 261 5.56 -1.20 -12.88
C ILE A 261 4.91 -0.19 -11.95
N VAL A 262 4.58 0.99 -12.47
CA VAL A 262 3.61 1.90 -11.85
C VAL A 262 2.22 1.35 -12.11
N VAL A 263 1.52 0.88 -11.08
CA VAL A 263 0.17 0.28 -11.23
C VAL A 263 -0.88 1.37 -11.41
N VAL A 264 -0.85 2.35 -10.51
CA VAL A 264 -1.72 3.54 -10.57
C VAL A 264 -0.93 4.77 -10.17
N SER A 265 -1.35 5.91 -10.65
CA SER A 265 -0.75 7.21 -10.35
C SER A 265 -1.83 8.26 -10.10
N ALA A 266 -1.67 9.03 -9.02
CA ALA A 266 -2.56 10.15 -8.71
C ALA A 266 -1.76 11.37 -8.28
N ASN A 267 -2.17 12.55 -8.74
CA ASN A 267 -1.54 13.81 -8.34
C ASN A 267 -2.07 14.24 -6.96
N LEU A 268 -1.20 14.20 -5.96
CA LEU A 268 -1.55 14.53 -4.57
C LEU A 268 -1.84 16.02 -4.38
N ALA A 269 -1.13 16.88 -5.10
CA ALA A 269 -1.29 18.33 -5.02
C ALA A 269 -2.63 18.80 -5.65
N HIS A 270 -3.25 17.99 -6.49
CA HIS A 270 -4.47 18.32 -7.22
C HIS A 270 -5.59 17.31 -6.93
N TRP A 271 -6.02 17.18 -5.68
CA TRP A 271 -7.20 16.40 -5.26
C TRP A 271 -7.20 14.96 -5.79
N LEU A 272 -6.05 14.27 -5.73
CA LEU A 272 -5.89 12.89 -6.19
C LEU A 272 -6.28 12.66 -7.66
N ARG A 273 -6.11 13.67 -8.53
CA ARG A 273 -6.39 13.52 -9.97
C ARG A 273 -5.58 12.36 -10.54
N PRO A 274 -6.24 11.36 -11.19
CA PRO A 274 -5.54 10.23 -11.80
C PRO A 274 -4.64 10.72 -12.95
N ARG A 275 -3.44 10.15 -13.03
CA ARG A 275 -2.51 10.30 -14.16
C ARG A 275 -2.58 9.05 -15.02
N PHE A 276 -3.64 8.90 -15.82
CA PHE A 276 -3.93 7.68 -16.60
C PHE A 276 -2.79 7.27 -17.55
N ASN A 277 -2.04 8.25 -18.08
CA ASN A 277 -0.87 8.00 -18.94
C ASN A 277 0.28 7.27 -18.24
N ARG A 278 0.25 7.19 -16.90
CA ARG A 278 1.26 6.49 -16.10
C ARG A 278 0.80 5.12 -15.61
N PHE A 279 -0.45 4.76 -15.84
CA PHE A 279 -0.96 3.45 -15.41
C PHE A 279 -0.27 2.35 -16.20
N PHE A 280 0.21 1.33 -15.48
CA PHE A 280 0.93 0.17 -16.02
C PHE A 280 2.22 0.53 -16.80
N THR A 281 2.84 1.66 -16.47
CA THR A 281 4.13 2.06 -17.04
C THR A 281 5.25 1.23 -16.42
N ALA A 282 6.07 0.60 -17.26
CA ALA A 282 7.25 -0.13 -16.80
C ALA A 282 8.29 0.84 -16.23
N LEU A 283 9.07 0.37 -15.25
CA LEU A 283 10.21 1.07 -14.66
C LEU A 283 11.47 0.44 -15.22
N ASP A 284 12.07 1.12 -16.19
CA ASP A 284 13.34 0.71 -16.84
C ASP A 284 14.52 1.33 -16.12
#